data_2ec657af4ad0381c0c35600cc7a09a44
#
_entry.id   2ec657af4ad0381c0c35600cc7a09a44
#
_cell.length_a   1.000
_cell.length_b   1.000
_cell.length_c   1.000
_cell.angle_alpha   90.00
_cell.angle_beta   90.00
_cell.angle_gamma   90.00
#
_symmetry.space_group_name_H-M   'P 1'
#
loop_
_entity.id
_entity.type
_entity.pdbx_description
1 polymer ?
#
loop_
_entity_poly.entity_id
_entity_poly.type
_entity_poly.pdbx_seq_one_letter_code
_entity_poly.pdbx_strand_id
1 'polypeptide(L)'
;SDYFQDFDIKGLTPEVVIISPKPGERIIRRDLFIALSYFPMKNIDPSRIKVYLDDIDISDNATIDSSYLSVPTSTITPGIHTIRVNITNIFWQKYNDVSWSFTVLPKEIPNFGAIKKQSAQFKAKYTGGHVDKSINIGEINFLYNIDFDWLLMDAYYSKSSIENEFDQPKDRYYVHFSNDFMKIKL
;
A
#
# COMPACT_ATOMS: atom_id res chain seq x y z
N SER A 1 22.20 -56.12 23.44
CA SER A 1 20.99 -55.77 22.66
C SER A 1 20.64 -54.30 22.95
N ASP A 2 21.11 -53.43 22.10
CA ASP A 2 21.01 -51.97 22.26
C ASP A 2 19.63 -51.51 21.79
N TYR A 3 18.78 -51.13 22.75
CA TYR A 3 17.59 -50.35 22.47
C TYR A 3 17.98 -48.87 22.46
N PHE A 4 18.61 -48.39 21.42
CA PHE A 4 18.50 -47.00 21.08
C PHE A 4 17.15 -46.78 20.37
N GLN A 5 16.15 -46.36 21.12
CA GLN A 5 14.97 -45.77 20.52
C GLN A 5 15.43 -44.48 19.87
N ASP A 6 15.31 -44.47 18.56
CA ASP A 6 15.43 -43.24 17.73
C ASP A 6 14.33 -42.28 18.18
N PHE A 7 14.67 -41.39 19.12
CA PHE A 7 13.80 -40.27 19.49
C PHE A 7 13.80 -39.32 18.31
N ASP A 8 12.83 -39.52 17.44
CA ASP A 8 12.49 -38.54 16.42
C ASP A 8 12.12 -37.22 17.15
N ILE A 9 13.09 -36.33 17.30
CA ILE A 9 12.92 -35.02 17.92
C ILE A 9 12.13 -34.18 16.92
N LYS A 10 10.83 -34.45 16.79
CA LYS A 10 9.91 -33.49 16.19
C LYS A 10 9.96 -32.27 17.07
N GLY A 11 10.57 -31.20 16.55
CA GLY A 11 10.63 -29.95 17.26
C GLY A 11 9.23 -29.53 17.71
N LEU A 12 9.12 -29.01 18.92
CA LEU A 12 7.86 -28.52 19.46
C LEU A 12 7.33 -27.43 18.55
N THR A 13 6.06 -27.54 18.14
CA THR A 13 5.40 -26.48 17.36
C THR A 13 4.92 -25.39 18.31
N PRO A 14 5.37 -24.14 18.17
CA PRO A 14 4.92 -23.07 19.04
C PRO A 14 3.47 -22.65 18.72
N GLU A 15 2.68 -22.43 19.76
CA GLU A 15 1.35 -21.83 19.63
C GLU A 15 1.46 -20.31 19.65
N VAL A 16 1.60 -19.70 18.48
CA VAL A 16 1.80 -18.26 18.34
C VAL A 16 0.74 -17.62 17.46
N VAL A 17 0.43 -16.37 17.77
CA VAL A 17 -0.45 -15.52 16.96
C VAL A 17 0.33 -14.31 16.49
N ILE A 18 0.59 -14.23 15.19
CA ILE A 18 1.17 -13.03 14.57
C ILE A 18 0.10 -11.94 14.57
N ILE A 19 0.33 -10.86 15.34
CA ILE A 19 -0.62 -9.76 15.48
C ILE A 19 -0.48 -8.82 14.27
N SER A 20 0.73 -8.35 14.01
CA SER A 20 1.05 -7.47 12.88
C SER A 20 2.57 -7.49 12.60
N PRO A 21 3.00 -7.27 11.35
CA PRO A 21 2.22 -7.47 10.13
C PRO A 21 1.88 -8.95 9.90
N LYS A 22 0.81 -9.24 9.20
CA LYS A 22 0.50 -10.62 8.81
C LYS A 22 1.51 -11.13 7.78
N PRO A 23 1.72 -12.44 7.65
CA PRO A 23 2.55 -13.02 6.60
C PRO A 23 2.14 -12.51 5.22
N GLY A 24 3.11 -11.95 4.46
CA GLY A 24 2.90 -11.39 3.13
C GLY A 24 2.22 -10.03 3.08
N GLU A 25 1.89 -9.43 4.23
CA GLU A 25 1.22 -8.13 4.29
C GLU A 25 2.08 -7.02 3.69
N ARG A 26 1.43 -6.07 3.03
CA ARG A 26 2.03 -4.83 2.54
C ARG A 26 1.51 -3.69 3.40
N ILE A 27 2.39 -3.02 4.12
CA ILE A 27 2.03 -2.02 5.10
C ILE A 27 2.80 -0.73 4.87
N ILE A 28 2.16 0.42 5.04
CA ILE A 28 2.85 1.71 5.00
C ILE A 28 3.61 1.93 6.30
N ARG A 29 4.75 2.60 6.21
CA ARG A 29 5.65 2.80 7.36
C ARG A 29 4.96 3.45 8.57
N ARG A 30 4.01 4.35 8.35
CA ARG A 30 3.26 5.02 9.41
C ARG A 30 2.46 4.06 10.30
N ASP A 31 1.90 3.02 9.68
CA ASP A 31 1.02 2.06 10.35
C ASP A 31 1.76 0.79 10.77
N LEU A 32 3.08 0.74 10.48
CA LEU A 32 3.90 -0.41 10.80
C LEU A 32 4.04 -0.56 12.31
N PHE A 33 3.57 -1.67 12.80
CA PHE A 33 3.90 -2.15 14.13
C PHE A 33 4.12 -3.66 14.07
N ILE A 34 5.12 -4.18 14.77
CA ILE A 34 5.48 -5.59 14.73
C ILE A 34 5.21 -6.17 16.10
N ALA A 35 4.31 -7.14 16.14
CA ALA A 35 3.99 -7.85 17.38
C ALA A 35 3.53 -9.29 17.13
N LEU A 36 3.84 -10.14 18.09
CA LEU A 36 3.50 -11.55 18.13
C LEU A 36 3.09 -11.91 19.56
N SER A 37 2.02 -12.67 19.71
CA SER A 37 1.57 -13.23 20.99
C SER A 37 1.84 -14.73 21.04
N TYR A 38 2.33 -15.17 22.17
CA TYR A 38 2.49 -16.58 22.54
C TYR A 38 1.77 -16.89 23.87
N PHE A 39 0.70 -16.14 24.14
CA PHE A 39 -0.10 -16.25 25.38
C PHE A 39 -0.54 -17.67 25.75
N PRO A 40 -0.90 -18.56 24.79
CA PRO A 40 -1.28 -19.94 25.16
C PRO A 40 -0.12 -20.80 25.66
N MET A 41 1.13 -20.40 25.35
CA MET A 41 2.31 -21.19 25.73
C MET A 41 2.62 -21.00 27.20
N LYS A 42 2.96 -22.13 27.86
CA LYS A 42 3.36 -22.14 29.27
C LYS A 42 4.87 -22.26 29.39
N ASN A 43 5.38 -21.82 30.55
CA ASN A 43 6.79 -22.00 30.92
C ASN A 43 7.75 -21.28 29.94
N ILE A 44 7.33 -20.15 29.40
CA ILE A 44 8.18 -19.28 28.57
C ILE A 44 9.09 -18.46 29.49
N ASP A 45 10.35 -18.39 29.10
CA ASP A 45 11.34 -17.52 29.71
C ASP A 45 11.67 -16.39 28.70
N PRO A 46 11.23 -15.15 28.94
CA PRO A 46 11.48 -14.05 28.03
C PRO A 46 12.96 -13.84 27.69
N SER A 47 13.85 -14.13 28.64
CA SER A 47 15.30 -13.96 28.43
C SER A 47 15.90 -14.94 27.42
N ARG A 48 15.15 -15.97 27.07
CA ARG A 48 15.56 -17.03 26.11
C ARG A 48 14.87 -16.92 24.76
N ILE A 49 14.10 -15.86 24.56
CA ILE A 49 13.53 -15.55 23.26
C ILE A 49 14.52 -14.71 22.47
N LYS A 50 14.76 -15.09 21.22
CA LYS A 50 15.59 -14.34 20.29
C LYS A 50 14.77 -13.88 19.10
N VAL A 51 14.96 -12.63 18.73
CA VAL A 51 14.25 -11.98 17.63
C VAL A 51 15.25 -11.48 16.61
N TYR A 52 15.01 -11.82 15.35
CA TYR A 52 15.84 -11.42 14.23
C TYR A 52 15.01 -10.66 13.21
N LEU A 53 15.52 -9.54 12.73
CA LEU A 53 15.01 -8.80 11.59
C LEU A 53 16.06 -8.89 10.47
N ASP A 54 15.68 -9.47 9.34
CA ASP A 54 16.59 -9.69 8.20
C ASP A 54 17.92 -10.37 8.63
N ASP A 55 17.81 -11.41 9.47
CA ASP A 55 18.88 -12.18 10.09
C ASP A 55 19.76 -11.41 11.11
N ILE A 56 19.49 -10.16 11.39
CA ILE A 56 20.17 -9.37 12.41
C ILE A 56 19.47 -9.60 13.76
N ASP A 57 20.23 -9.99 14.78
CA ASP A 57 19.71 -10.14 16.16
C ASP A 57 19.30 -8.74 16.70
N ILE A 58 18.02 -8.56 16.97
CA ILE A 58 17.46 -7.33 17.51
C ILE A 58 16.78 -7.55 18.88
N SER A 59 17.10 -8.65 19.53
CA SER A 59 16.47 -9.05 20.80
C SER A 59 16.58 -7.98 21.87
N ASP A 60 17.73 -7.28 21.95
CA ASP A 60 17.95 -6.23 22.93
C ASP A 60 17.11 -4.97 22.68
N ASN A 61 16.64 -4.78 21.47
CA ASN A 61 15.78 -3.65 21.07
C ASN A 61 14.28 -4.01 21.15
N ALA A 62 13.95 -5.31 21.21
CA ALA A 62 12.57 -5.77 21.30
C ALA A 62 12.06 -5.71 22.75
N THR A 63 10.78 -5.40 22.89
CA THR A 63 10.09 -5.60 24.16
C THR A 63 9.58 -7.03 24.21
N ILE A 64 10.11 -7.85 25.10
CA ILE A 64 9.78 -9.27 25.23
C ILE A 64 9.20 -9.50 26.63
N ASP A 65 7.94 -9.94 26.68
CA ASP A 65 7.23 -10.28 27.92
C ASP A 65 6.95 -11.78 27.95
N SER A 66 6.36 -12.29 29.02
CA SER A 66 5.99 -13.70 29.20
C SER A 66 4.90 -14.19 28.23
N SER A 67 4.19 -13.33 27.56
CA SER A 67 3.04 -13.65 26.70
C SER A 67 3.05 -13.01 25.31
N TYR A 68 3.89 -12.02 25.10
CA TYR A 68 4.00 -11.32 23.81
C TYR A 68 5.39 -10.72 23.61
N LEU A 69 5.68 -10.38 22.38
CA LEU A 69 6.80 -9.51 22.02
C LEU A 69 6.35 -8.42 21.05
N SER A 70 7.07 -7.29 21.08
CA SER A 70 6.93 -6.23 20.10
C SER A 70 8.30 -5.67 19.70
N VAL A 71 8.41 -5.21 18.47
CA VAL A 71 9.65 -4.69 17.89
C VAL A 71 9.45 -3.21 17.52
N PRO A 72 10.37 -2.30 17.95
CA PRO A 72 10.36 -0.93 17.50
C PRO A 72 10.56 -0.82 15.99
N THR A 73 9.77 0.01 15.34
CA THR A 73 9.71 0.09 13.87
C THR A 73 10.34 1.36 13.28
N SER A 74 10.85 2.25 14.13
CA SER A 74 11.39 3.56 13.72
C SER A 74 12.57 3.50 12.74
N THR A 75 13.35 2.42 12.79
CA THR A 75 14.55 2.24 11.94
C THR A 75 14.30 1.37 10.72
N ILE A 76 13.10 0.76 10.58
CA ILE A 76 12.79 -0.13 9.48
C ILE A 76 12.60 0.68 8.20
N THR A 77 13.37 0.36 7.17
CA THR A 77 13.33 1.04 5.87
C THR A 77 12.24 0.45 4.97
N PRO A 78 11.83 1.14 3.90
CA PRO A 78 10.98 0.54 2.88
C PRO A 78 11.66 -0.66 2.22
N GLY A 79 10.91 -1.73 1.98
CA GLY A 79 11.42 -2.96 1.39
C GLY A 79 10.72 -4.22 1.91
N ILE A 80 11.22 -5.37 1.50
CA ILE A 80 10.79 -6.66 2.02
C ILE A 80 11.63 -6.96 3.25
N HIS A 81 10.97 -7.34 4.34
CA HIS A 81 11.60 -7.69 5.61
C HIS A 81 11.14 -9.06 6.07
N THR A 82 12.00 -9.74 6.80
CA THR A 82 11.69 -11.04 7.42
C THR A 82 11.94 -10.96 8.91
N ILE A 83 10.94 -11.33 9.69
CA ILE A 83 11.08 -11.58 11.13
C ILE A 83 11.26 -13.07 11.35
N ARG A 84 12.19 -13.41 12.24
CA ARG A 84 12.37 -14.76 12.75
C ARG A 84 12.46 -14.72 14.27
N VAL A 85 11.66 -15.55 14.93
CA VAL A 85 11.60 -15.63 16.38
C VAL A 85 11.93 -17.05 16.82
N ASN A 86 12.94 -17.16 17.71
CA ASN A 86 13.34 -18.41 18.34
C ASN A 86 12.82 -18.40 19.77
N ILE A 87 12.03 -19.40 20.14
CA ILE A 87 11.46 -19.53 21.48
C ILE A 87 12.05 -20.76 22.16
N THR A 88 12.57 -20.58 23.37
CA THR A 88 13.06 -21.63 24.23
C THR A 88 12.37 -21.53 25.60
N ASN A 89 11.82 -22.60 26.10
CA ASN A 89 11.14 -22.59 27.39
C ASN A 89 12.14 -22.66 28.57
N ILE A 90 11.61 -22.58 29.79
CA ILE A 90 12.42 -22.68 31.05
C ILE A 90 13.17 -23.99 31.16
N PHE A 91 12.72 -25.07 30.50
CA PHE A 91 13.33 -26.38 30.51
C PHE A 91 14.37 -26.59 29.41
N TRP A 92 14.78 -25.50 28.71
CA TRP A 92 15.73 -25.54 27.59
C TRP A 92 15.22 -26.29 26.35
N GLN A 93 13.92 -26.53 26.26
CA GLN A 93 13.34 -27.11 25.06
C GLN A 93 13.14 -25.98 24.02
N LYS A 94 13.75 -26.17 22.88
CA LYS A 94 13.62 -25.24 21.75
C LYS A 94 12.38 -25.61 20.94
N TYR A 95 11.55 -24.62 20.65
CA TYR A 95 10.45 -24.71 19.68
C TYR A 95 10.96 -24.51 18.26
N ASN A 96 10.18 -24.95 17.27
CA ASN A 96 10.45 -24.61 15.88
C ASN A 96 10.43 -23.09 15.70
N ASP A 97 11.33 -22.59 14.87
CA ASP A 97 11.42 -21.15 14.61
C ASP A 97 10.13 -20.65 13.93
N VAL A 98 9.63 -19.52 14.41
CA VAL A 98 8.55 -18.80 13.77
C VAL A 98 9.14 -17.77 12.84
N SER A 99 8.84 -17.84 11.54
CA SER A 99 9.37 -16.90 10.58
C SER A 99 8.30 -16.47 9.58
N TRP A 100 8.26 -15.17 9.27
CA TRP A 100 7.38 -14.64 8.25
C TRP A 100 7.97 -13.37 7.62
N SER A 101 7.53 -13.08 6.38
CA SER A 101 7.95 -11.89 5.67
C SER A 101 6.78 -10.95 5.45
N PHE A 102 7.09 -9.65 5.33
CA PHE A 102 6.14 -8.58 5.00
C PHE A 102 6.84 -7.49 4.18
N THR A 103 6.08 -6.56 3.59
CA THR A 103 6.64 -5.48 2.78
C THR A 103 6.30 -4.14 3.39
N VAL A 104 7.32 -3.32 3.68
CA VAL A 104 7.15 -1.92 4.07
C VAL A 104 7.17 -1.05 2.84
N LEU A 105 6.10 -0.30 2.64
CA LEU A 105 5.96 0.62 1.52
C LEU A 105 6.69 1.94 1.79
N PRO A 106 7.32 2.57 0.79
CA PRO A 106 8.18 3.74 0.98
C PRO A 106 7.45 4.99 1.48
N LYS A 107 6.18 5.10 1.17
CA LYS A 107 5.30 6.21 1.56
C LYS A 107 3.85 5.72 1.44
N GLU A 108 2.91 6.49 1.99
CA GLU A 108 1.51 6.28 1.64
C GLU A 108 1.40 6.23 0.12
N ILE A 109 0.99 5.09 -0.41
CA ILE A 109 0.54 5.06 -1.79
C ILE A 109 -0.74 5.87 -1.77
N PRO A 110 -0.81 6.98 -2.53
CA PRO A 110 -2.04 7.73 -2.61
C PRO A 110 -3.16 6.75 -2.90
N ASN A 111 -4.19 6.77 -2.09
CA ASN A 111 -5.34 5.91 -2.31
C ASN A 111 -6.07 6.43 -3.55
N PHE A 112 -5.71 5.91 -4.73
CA PHE A 112 -6.37 6.27 -5.99
C PHE A 112 -7.88 6.03 -5.96
N GLY A 113 -8.37 5.25 -4.99
CA GLY A 113 -9.80 5.02 -4.75
C GLY A 113 -10.49 6.15 -3.99
N ALA A 114 -9.76 7.03 -3.32
CA ALA A 114 -10.33 8.15 -2.61
C ALA A 114 -10.44 9.39 -3.52
N ILE A 115 -11.42 9.37 -4.41
CA ILE A 115 -11.80 10.57 -5.16
C ILE A 115 -12.48 11.52 -4.16
N LYS A 116 -11.83 12.63 -3.84
CA LYS A 116 -12.36 13.63 -2.93
C LYS A 116 -13.48 14.44 -3.58
N LYS A 117 -13.33 14.73 -4.86
CA LYS A 117 -14.30 15.45 -5.66
C LYS A 117 -14.16 15.07 -7.13
N GLN A 118 -15.29 14.88 -7.78
CA GLN A 118 -15.32 14.74 -9.23
C GLN A 118 -16.44 15.58 -9.82
N SER A 119 -16.24 16.11 -10.99
CA SER A 119 -17.26 16.81 -11.75
C SER A 119 -17.10 16.55 -13.24
N ALA A 120 -18.22 16.38 -13.92
CA ALA A 120 -18.25 16.32 -15.37
C ALA A 120 -19.24 17.37 -15.87
N GLN A 121 -18.84 18.14 -16.87
CA GLN A 121 -19.70 19.10 -17.52
C GLN A 121 -19.76 18.78 -19.01
N PHE A 122 -20.95 18.67 -19.52
CA PHE A 122 -21.21 18.53 -20.94
C PHE A 122 -22.02 19.70 -21.42
N LYS A 123 -21.56 20.40 -22.46
CA LYS A 123 -22.27 21.48 -23.11
C LYS A 123 -22.37 21.18 -24.62
N ALA A 124 -23.57 21.15 -25.14
CA ALA A 124 -23.82 21.12 -26.55
C ALA A 124 -24.58 22.39 -26.95
N LYS A 125 -24.09 23.08 -27.96
CA LYS A 125 -24.73 24.27 -28.51
C LYS A 125 -24.96 24.04 -29.99
N TYR A 126 -26.18 24.29 -30.44
CA TYR A 126 -26.54 24.30 -31.84
C TYR A 126 -27.08 25.66 -32.18
N THR A 127 -26.50 26.29 -33.21
CA THR A 127 -26.98 27.56 -33.71
C THR A 127 -27.27 27.40 -35.20
N GLY A 128 -28.52 27.51 -35.58
CA GLY A 128 -28.96 27.53 -36.96
C GLY A 128 -29.35 28.96 -37.36
N GLY A 129 -28.89 29.41 -38.52
CA GLY A 129 -29.24 30.73 -39.08
C GLY A 129 -29.50 30.61 -40.58
N HIS A 130 -30.42 31.41 -41.07
CA HIS A 130 -30.73 31.51 -42.50
C HIS A 130 -30.42 32.96 -42.93
N VAL A 131 -29.24 33.19 -43.48
CA VAL A 131 -28.87 34.41 -44.15
C VAL A 131 -28.13 34.01 -45.41
N ASP A 132 -28.79 34.03 -46.56
CA ASP A 132 -28.33 33.64 -47.92
C ASP A 132 -27.76 32.21 -48.07
N LYS A 133 -27.25 31.61 -47.02
CA LYS A 133 -26.85 30.20 -46.91
C LYS A 133 -27.23 29.68 -45.53
N SER A 134 -27.75 28.44 -45.45
CA SER A 134 -27.99 27.78 -44.16
C SER A 134 -26.68 27.43 -43.49
N ILE A 135 -26.30 28.15 -42.46
CA ILE A 135 -25.14 27.83 -41.61
C ILE A 135 -25.65 27.14 -40.36
N ASN A 136 -25.25 25.89 -40.20
CA ASN A 136 -25.53 25.11 -39.02
C ASN A 136 -24.25 24.94 -38.20
N ILE A 137 -24.18 25.54 -37.05
CA ILE A 137 -23.04 25.48 -36.14
C ILE A 137 -23.39 24.56 -34.98
N GLY A 138 -22.67 23.48 -34.86
CA GLY A 138 -22.71 22.58 -33.71
C GLY A 138 -21.41 22.65 -32.94
N GLU A 139 -21.49 22.84 -31.65
CA GLU A 139 -20.36 22.86 -30.72
C GLU A 139 -20.62 21.89 -29.59
N ILE A 140 -19.64 21.04 -29.29
CA ILE A 140 -19.67 20.09 -28.18
C ILE A 140 -18.44 20.32 -27.32
N ASN A 141 -18.68 20.58 -26.04
CA ASN A 141 -17.63 20.76 -25.05
C ASN A 141 -17.82 19.74 -23.92
N PHE A 142 -16.76 19.06 -23.56
CA PHE A 142 -16.71 18.16 -22.42
C PHE A 142 -15.57 18.58 -21.49
N LEU A 143 -15.88 18.77 -20.21
CA LEU A 143 -14.91 19.08 -19.17
C LEU A 143 -15.07 18.06 -18.06
N TYR A 144 -13.97 17.45 -17.66
CA TYR A 144 -13.94 16.47 -16.59
C TYR A 144 -12.83 16.80 -15.60
N ASN A 145 -13.16 16.91 -14.34
CA ASN A 145 -12.24 17.23 -13.26
C ASN A 145 -12.30 16.14 -12.21
N ILE A 146 -11.14 15.68 -11.74
CA ILE A 146 -11.00 14.74 -10.62
C ILE A 146 -9.98 15.32 -9.64
N ASP A 147 -10.36 15.38 -8.39
CA ASP A 147 -9.52 15.77 -7.27
C ASP A 147 -9.25 14.56 -6.38
N PHE A 148 -8.00 14.11 -6.36
CA PHE A 148 -7.51 12.99 -5.56
C PHE A 148 -6.84 13.45 -4.25
N ASP A 149 -7.00 14.69 -3.81
CA ASP A 149 -6.35 15.27 -2.65
C ASP A 149 -4.85 15.60 -2.87
N TRP A 150 -4.12 14.81 -3.60
CA TRP A 150 -2.71 14.99 -3.92
C TRP A 150 -2.43 15.29 -5.40
N LEU A 151 -3.40 15.06 -6.25
CA LEU A 151 -3.32 15.26 -7.69
C LEU A 151 -4.67 15.74 -8.22
N LEU A 152 -4.65 16.89 -8.87
CA LEU A 152 -5.77 17.38 -9.64
C LEU A 152 -5.59 16.97 -11.11
N MET A 153 -6.61 16.38 -11.70
CA MET A 153 -6.65 16.05 -13.10
C MET A 153 -7.82 16.75 -13.77
N ASP A 154 -7.52 17.55 -14.81
CA ASP A 154 -8.50 18.20 -15.65
C ASP A 154 -8.37 17.66 -17.08
N ALA A 155 -9.48 17.28 -17.68
CA ALA A 155 -9.53 16.88 -19.06
C ALA A 155 -10.56 17.73 -19.82
N TYR A 156 -10.19 18.22 -20.96
CA TYR A 156 -11.04 19.05 -21.81
C TYR A 156 -11.06 18.53 -23.23
N TYR A 157 -12.22 18.50 -23.82
CA TYR A 157 -12.42 18.21 -25.23
C TYR A 157 -13.42 19.18 -25.82
N SER A 158 -13.12 19.75 -26.98
CA SER A 158 -14.02 20.63 -27.74
C SER A 158 -13.98 20.29 -29.22
N LYS A 159 -15.13 20.25 -29.83
CA LYS A 159 -15.31 20.07 -31.26
C LYS A 159 -16.36 21.02 -31.80
N SER A 160 -16.06 21.66 -32.96
CA SER A 160 -16.97 22.58 -33.67
C SER A 160 -17.15 22.15 -35.12
N SER A 161 -18.36 22.27 -35.63
CA SER A 161 -18.67 21.94 -37.02
C SER A 161 -18.10 22.92 -38.05
N ILE A 162 -17.67 24.11 -37.60
CA ILE A 162 -17.09 25.16 -38.47
C ILE A 162 -15.56 25.13 -38.54
N GLU A 163 -14.90 24.20 -37.90
CA GLU A 163 -13.43 24.13 -37.81
C GLU A 163 -12.73 24.04 -39.16
N ASN A 164 -13.39 23.54 -40.20
CA ASN A 164 -12.83 23.37 -41.52
C ASN A 164 -12.91 24.67 -42.38
N GLU A 165 -13.74 25.66 -41.99
CA GLU A 165 -13.99 26.85 -42.78
C GLU A 165 -13.14 28.07 -42.36
N PHE A 166 -12.62 28.09 -41.13
CA PHE A 166 -11.96 29.24 -40.54
C PHE A 166 -10.54 29.00 -40.05
N ASP A 167 -9.85 28.00 -40.56
CA ASP A 167 -8.48 27.62 -40.15
C ASP A 167 -8.31 27.47 -38.61
N GLN A 168 -9.39 27.04 -37.96
CA GLN A 168 -9.39 26.72 -36.54
C GLN A 168 -8.84 25.32 -36.33
N PRO A 169 -8.16 25.03 -35.21
CA PRO A 169 -7.73 23.67 -34.93
C PRO A 169 -8.95 22.73 -34.88
N LYS A 170 -8.88 21.65 -35.63
CA LYS A 170 -10.01 20.72 -35.85
C LYS A 170 -10.61 20.17 -34.59
N ASP A 171 -9.78 19.86 -33.63
CA ASP A 171 -10.18 19.37 -32.30
C ASP A 171 -9.28 19.99 -31.23
N ARG A 172 -9.87 20.36 -30.13
CA ARG A 172 -9.14 20.88 -28.98
C ARG A 172 -9.31 19.89 -27.83
N TYR A 173 -8.19 19.36 -27.39
CA TYR A 173 -8.17 18.51 -26.20
C TYR A 173 -6.92 18.83 -25.39
N TYR A 174 -7.03 18.69 -24.10
CA TYR A 174 -5.89 18.65 -23.20
C TYR A 174 -6.21 17.80 -21.99
N VAL A 175 -5.16 17.26 -21.40
CA VAL A 175 -5.19 16.66 -20.07
C VAL A 175 -4.14 17.38 -19.24
N HIS A 176 -4.57 17.90 -18.12
CA HIS A 176 -3.73 18.64 -17.19
C HIS A 176 -3.64 17.88 -15.87
N PHE A 177 -2.43 17.63 -15.42
CA PHE A 177 -2.15 17.05 -14.11
C PHE A 177 -1.42 18.11 -13.28
N SER A 178 -1.88 18.36 -12.07
CA SER A 178 -1.23 19.28 -11.16
C SER A 178 -1.24 18.78 -9.72
N ASN A 179 -0.14 19.02 -9.03
CA ASN A 179 -0.03 18.93 -7.59
C ASN A 179 0.85 20.08 -7.09
N ASP A 180 1.16 20.11 -5.78
CA ASP A 180 1.97 21.19 -5.18
C ASP A 180 3.39 21.31 -5.75
N PHE A 181 3.89 20.25 -6.41
CA PHE A 181 5.28 20.17 -6.89
C PHE A 181 5.39 20.23 -8.42
N MET A 182 4.34 19.89 -9.16
CA MET A 182 4.42 19.67 -10.60
C MET A 182 3.13 20.03 -11.32
N LYS A 183 3.28 20.62 -12.52
CA LYS A 183 2.18 20.83 -13.48
C LYS A 183 2.58 20.29 -14.84
N ILE A 184 1.79 19.38 -15.37
CA ILE A 184 1.99 18.79 -16.70
C ILE A 184 0.71 19.04 -17.51
N LYS A 185 0.87 19.59 -18.71
CA LYS A 185 -0.21 19.72 -19.69
C LYS A 185 0.18 18.94 -20.94
N LEU A 186 -0.67 18.03 -21.37
CA LEU A 186 -0.56 17.24 -22.58
C LEU A 186 -1.57 17.70 -23.62
#